data_40c01350d547491b4fdec85bc42ec13a
#
_entry.id   40c01350d547491b4fdec85bc42ec13a
#
_cell.length_a   1.000
_cell.length_b   1.000
_cell.length_c   1.000
_cell.angle_alpha   90.00
_cell.angle_beta   90.00
_cell.angle_gamma   90.00
#
_symmetry.space_group_name_H-M   'P 1'
#
loop_
_entity.id
_entity.type
_entity.pdbx_description
1 polymer ?
#
loop_
_entity_poly.entity_id
_entity_poly.type
_entity_poly.pdbx_seq_one_letter_code
_entity_poly.pdbx_strand_id
1 'polypeptide(L)'
;MLAICFDQTVPTIFEFRMTKNSTKIFTLGHSPDPDDAFMFYAIAKNKIDLRGYRFEHRLEDIQTLNERARRGELHISAISVHAYAYVTDKYALLPCGASMGDGYGPLIVRKRRNSSGSTLERFNASMSDDSIRELLHEYTIAVPGKLTSAFLALQLFLGEFDFTVVPFDRIFDAIQTGRADVGLIIHEGQLTYAQSGFEKIVDLGDWWKRQTGLPLPLGGNVVRTDIPLPVRRDLTEIIRESIEYGLTHRDEAVAYSLAFARDMNQQLASRFIGMYVNEFTRDYGAIGRAAIRRFLADAHEKHYIGVPVEVQFVE
;
A
#
# COMPACT_ATOMS: atom_id res chain seq x y z
N MET A 1 -35.54 29.71 -57.56
CA MET A 1 -35.53 30.18 -56.16
C MET A 1 -35.77 28.95 -55.31
N LEU A 2 -34.71 28.24 -54.91
CA LEU A 2 -34.82 27.09 -54.04
C LEU A 2 -34.43 27.54 -52.61
N ALA A 3 -35.39 27.40 -51.68
CA ALA A 3 -35.15 27.63 -50.26
C ALA A 3 -34.54 26.40 -49.64
N ILE A 4 -33.35 26.55 -49.09
CA ILE A 4 -32.66 25.50 -48.29
C ILE A 4 -33.10 25.69 -46.85
N CYS A 5 -33.89 24.73 -46.33
CA CYS A 5 -34.16 24.60 -44.91
C CYS A 5 -32.95 23.99 -44.21
N PHE A 6 -32.33 24.71 -43.29
CA PHE A 6 -31.39 24.18 -42.32
C PHE A 6 -32.15 23.56 -41.16
N ASP A 7 -32.07 22.26 -41.06
CA ASP A 7 -32.54 21.48 -39.90
C ASP A 7 -31.47 21.58 -38.80
N GLN A 8 -31.76 22.35 -37.74
CA GLN A 8 -30.93 22.42 -36.53
C GLN A 8 -31.42 21.34 -35.53
N THR A 9 -30.94 20.14 -35.67
CA THR A 9 -31.10 19.15 -34.61
C THR A 9 -30.14 19.47 -33.46
N VAL A 10 -30.69 20.06 -32.40
CA VAL A 10 -30.04 20.23 -31.08
C VAL A 10 -29.81 18.85 -30.50
N PRO A 11 -28.57 18.49 -30.03
CA PRO A 11 -28.36 17.21 -29.38
C PRO A 11 -29.13 17.20 -28.07
N THR A 12 -30.02 16.22 -27.94
CA THR A 12 -30.78 15.94 -26.74
C THR A 12 -29.83 15.62 -25.60
N ILE A 13 -29.77 16.50 -24.61
CA ILE A 13 -29.10 16.23 -23.34
C ILE A 13 -29.81 15.03 -22.73
N PHE A 14 -29.11 13.89 -22.67
CA PHE A 14 -29.56 12.74 -21.90
C PHE A 14 -29.61 13.15 -20.43
N GLU A 15 -30.78 13.62 -19.97
CA GLU A 15 -31.07 13.69 -18.53
C GLU A 15 -31.00 12.30 -17.95
N PHE A 16 -29.96 12.06 -17.18
CA PHE A 16 -29.80 10.86 -16.38
C PHE A 16 -30.85 10.86 -15.26
N ARG A 17 -32.08 10.43 -15.61
CA ARG A 17 -33.17 10.21 -14.64
C ARG A 17 -32.70 9.19 -13.64
N MET A 18 -32.30 9.65 -12.49
CA MET A 18 -32.07 8.82 -11.30
C MET A 18 -33.37 8.11 -10.94
N THR A 19 -33.54 6.87 -11.33
CA THR A 19 -34.54 5.98 -10.76
C THR A 19 -34.19 5.77 -9.29
N LYS A 20 -34.97 6.35 -8.38
CA LYS A 20 -34.93 6.08 -6.94
C LYS A 20 -35.17 4.56 -6.77
N ASN A 21 -34.12 3.79 -6.43
CA ASN A 21 -34.11 2.48 -5.75
C ASN A 21 -33.18 1.39 -6.34
N SER A 22 -32.10 1.70 -7.07
CA SER A 22 -31.04 0.70 -7.24
C SER A 22 -29.86 1.05 -6.32
N THR A 23 -29.68 0.28 -5.28
CA THR A 23 -28.46 0.35 -4.44
C THR A 23 -27.24 0.18 -5.33
N LYS A 24 -26.37 1.21 -5.42
CA LYS A 24 -25.13 1.09 -6.20
C LYS A 24 -24.15 0.22 -5.44
N ILE A 25 -23.56 -0.76 -6.13
CA ILE A 25 -22.60 -1.69 -5.57
C ILE A 25 -21.20 -1.29 -6.06
N PHE A 26 -20.26 -1.14 -5.14
CA PHE A 26 -18.86 -0.87 -5.44
C PHE A 26 -17.99 -2.02 -4.98
N THR A 27 -17.06 -2.45 -5.83
CA THR A 27 -16.01 -3.38 -5.44
C THR A 27 -14.92 -2.63 -4.69
N LEU A 28 -14.51 -3.16 -3.53
CA LEU A 28 -13.49 -2.62 -2.64
C LEU A 28 -12.41 -3.68 -2.44
N GLY A 29 -11.26 -3.50 -3.10
CA GLY A 29 -10.11 -4.37 -2.96
C GLY A 29 -9.22 -3.92 -1.81
N HIS A 30 -8.84 -4.85 -0.93
CA HIS A 30 -7.87 -4.60 0.12
C HIS A 30 -7.16 -5.89 0.53
N SER A 31 -6.03 -5.77 1.22
CA SER A 31 -5.29 -6.95 1.63
C SER A 31 -6.01 -7.71 2.77
N PRO A 32 -5.77 -9.02 2.90
CA PRO A 32 -6.20 -9.77 4.06
C PRO A 32 -5.21 -9.61 5.23
N ASP A 33 -4.80 -8.35 5.50
CA ASP A 33 -3.90 -8.01 6.60
C ASP A 33 -4.65 -7.24 7.69
N PRO A 34 -4.21 -7.29 8.95
CA PRO A 34 -4.96 -6.71 10.07
C PRO A 34 -5.18 -5.21 9.99
N ASP A 35 -4.28 -4.45 9.40
CA ASP A 35 -4.37 -3.00 9.25
C ASP A 35 -5.44 -2.60 8.23
N ASP A 36 -5.51 -3.28 7.07
CA ASP A 36 -6.60 -3.09 6.10
C ASP A 36 -7.95 -3.53 6.69
N ALA A 37 -7.99 -4.70 7.34
CA ALA A 37 -9.21 -5.17 7.99
C ALA A 37 -9.72 -4.18 9.04
N PHE A 38 -8.81 -3.54 9.78
CA PHE A 38 -9.12 -2.50 10.74
C PHE A 38 -9.73 -1.25 10.07
N MET A 39 -9.12 -0.76 8.99
CA MET A 39 -9.60 0.43 8.27
C MET A 39 -11.01 0.24 7.71
N PHE A 40 -11.32 -0.96 7.21
CA PHE A 40 -12.60 -1.26 6.57
C PHE A 40 -13.61 -1.95 7.49
N TYR A 41 -13.32 -2.09 8.79
CA TYR A 41 -14.18 -2.74 9.77
C TYR A 41 -15.59 -2.18 9.80
N ALA A 42 -15.73 -0.86 9.87
CA ALA A 42 -17.04 -0.23 10.02
C ALA A 42 -17.89 -0.36 8.74
N ILE A 43 -17.28 -0.38 7.55
CA ILE A 43 -17.96 -0.68 6.29
C ILE A 43 -18.40 -2.14 6.27
N ALA A 44 -17.50 -3.08 6.57
CA ALA A 44 -17.76 -4.52 6.52
C ALA A 44 -18.86 -4.96 7.52
N LYS A 45 -19.00 -4.24 8.63
CA LYS A 45 -20.00 -4.54 9.70
C LYS A 45 -21.19 -3.58 9.73
N ASN A 46 -21.33 -2.71 8.73
CA ASN A 46 -22.40 -1.70 8.65
C ASN A 46 -22.52 -0.87 9.94
N LYS A 47 -21.39 -0.43 10.50
CA LYS A 47 -21.33 0.36 11.74
C LYS A 47 -21.52 1.87 11.50
N ILE A 48 -21.47 2.30 10.23
CA ILE A 48 -21.60 3.68 9.77
C ILE A 48 -22.65 3.77 8.66
N ASP A 49 -23.11 4.98 8.34
CA ASP A 49 -24.00 5.20 7.22
C ASP A 49 -23.26 5.04 5.88
N LEU A 50 -23.67 4.06 5.10
CA LEU A 50 -23.12 3.81 3.77
C LEU A 50 -23.79 4.64 2.66
N ARG A 51 -24.63 5.61 3.00
CA ARG A 51 -25.28 6.57 2.06
C ARG A 51 -26.02 5.88 0.91
N GLY A 52 -26.59 4.69 1.20
CA GLY A 52 -27.30 3.88 0.21
C GLY A 52 -26.38 3.12 -0.77
N TYR A 53 -25.08 3.12 -0.57
CA TYR A 53 -24.13 2.28 -1.30
C TYR A 53 -23.94 0.92 -0.62
N ARG A 54 -23.47 -0.07 -1.40
CA ARG A 54 -23.03 -1.38 -0.91
C ARG A 54 -21.61 -1.64 -1.39
N PHE A 55 -20.84 -2.34 -0.56
CA PHE A 55 -19.46 -2.67 -0.88
C PHE A 55 -19.30 -4.20 -0.99
N GLU A 56 -18.69 -4.63 -2.08
CA GLU A 56 -18.22 -6.00 -2.24
C GLU A 56 -16.72 -6.04 -1.99
N HIS A 57 -16.32 -6.58 -0.84
CA HIS A 57 -14.93 -6.71 -0.47
C HIS A 57 -14.23 -7.80 -1.31
N ARG A 58 -13.06 -7.47 -1.84
CA ARG A 58 -12.15 -8.38 -2.56
C ARG A 58 -10.84 -8.42 -1.79
N LEU A 59 -10.59 -9.56 -1.15
CA LEU A 59 -9.45 -9.80 -0.28
C LEU A 59 -8.34 -10.50 -1.09
N GLU A 60 -7.32 -9.75 -1.46
CA GLU A 60 -6.20 -10.23 -2.27
C GLU A 60 -4.90 -9.57 -1.78
N ASP A 61 -3.76 -10.19 -2.00
CA ASP A 61 -2.47 -9.59 -1.66
C ASP A 61 -2.20 -8.31 -2.48
N ILE A 62 -1.34 -7.44 -1.94
CA ILE A 62 -1.13 -6.11 -2.52
C ILE A 62 -0.53 -6.16 -3.93
N GLN A 63 0.30 -7.16 -4.27
CA GLN A 63 0.83 -7.30 -5.63
C GLN A 63 -0.30 -7.63 -6.62
N THR A 64 -1.20 -8.54 -6.25
CA THR A 64 -2.40 -8.88 -7.04
C THR A 64 -3.32 -7.67 -7.21
N LEU A 65 -3.57 -6.90 -6.14
CA LEU A 65 -4.36 -5.66 -6.21
C LEU A 65 -3.71 -4.62 -7.13
N ASN A 66 -2.39 -4.45 -7.08
CA ASN A 66 -1.64 -3.58 -7.98
C ASN A 66 -1.81 -3.99 -9.46
N GLU A 67 -1.75 -5.28 -9.75
CA GLU A 67 -1.99 -5.80 -11.12
C GLU A 67 -3.44 -5.55 -11.57
N ARG A 68 -4.42 -5.73 -10.69
CA ARG A 68 -5.83 -5.43 -10.99
C ARG A 68 -6.07 -3.94 -11.22
N ALA A 69 -5.42 -3.08 -10.43
CA ALA A 69 -5.50 -1.63 -10.63
C ALA A 69 -4.95 -1.23 -12.00
N ARG A 70 -3.84 -1.82 -12.48
CA ARG A 70 -3.34 -1.57 -13.85
C ARG A 70 -4.37 -1.88 -14.93
N ARG A 71 -5.24 -2.86 -14.71
CA ARG A 71 -6.33 -3.23 -15.61
C ARG A 71 -7.64 -2.46 -15.36
N GLY A 72 -7.70 -1.62 -14.29
CA GLY A 72 -8.89 -0.83 -13.96
C GLY A 72 -10.09 -1.66 -13.47
N GLU A 73 -9.85 -2.82 -12.86
CA GLU A 73 -10.90 -3.81 -12.55
C GLU A 73 -11.77 -3.44 -11.35
N LEU A 74 -11.21 -2.84 -10.32
CA LEU A 74 -11.91 -2.54 -9.07
C LEU A 74 -12.33 -1.07 -9.02
N HIS A 75 -13.49 -0.78 -8.42
CA HIS A 75 -13.96 0.59 -8.26
C HIS A 75 -13.11 1.36 -7.25
N ILE A 76 -12.78 0.72 -6.13
CA ILE A 76 -11.90 1.20 -5.08
C ILE A 76 -10.90 0.09 -4.81
N SER A 77 -9.64 0.43 -4.58
CA SER A 77 -8.60 -0.54 -4.27
C SER A 77 -7.53 0.05 -3.36
N ALA A 78 -7.06 -0.75 -2.42
CA ALA A 78 -5.74 -0.53 -1.86
C ALA A 78 -4.70 -0.68 -2.99
N ILE A 79 -3.66 0.13 -2.95
CA ILE A 79 -2.60 0.16 -3.95
C ILE A 79 -1.25 0.54 -3.31
N SER A 80 -0.18 -0.05 -3.79
CA SER A 80 1.16 0.46 -3.49
C SER A 80 1.38 1.82 -4.15
N VAL A 81 2.03 2.75 -3.47
CA VAL A 81 2.37 4.07 -4.05
C VAL A 81 3.23 3.92 -5.31
N HIS A 82 4.10 2.90 -5.36
CA HIS A 82 4.83 2.55 -6.59
C HIS A 82 3.88 2.23 -7.75
N ALA A 83 2.90 1.36 -7.51
CA ALA A 83 1.96 0.93 -8.55
C ALA A 83 1.05 2.09 -9.02
N TYR A 84 0.78 3.06 -8.15
CA TYR A 84 0.01 4.25 -8.50
C TYR A 84 0.62 5.01 -9.68
N ALA A 85 1.95 5.02 -9.82
CA ALA A 85 2.63 5.65 -10.95
C ALA A 85 2.17 5.16 -12.33
N TYR A 86 1.61 3.96 -12.41
CA TYR A 86 1.21 3.31 -13.66
C TYR A 86 -0.31 3.31 -13.90
N VAL A 87 -1.08 4.00 -13.07
CA VAL A 87 -2.56 3.99 -13.12
C VAL A 87 -3.20 5.36 -12.95
N THR A 88 -2.43 6.44 -13.06
CA THR A 88 -2.90 7.83 -12.89
C THR A 88 -3.96 8.22 -13.93
N ASP A 89 -4.01 7.53 -15.07
CA ASP A 89 -5.04 7.66 -16.10
C ASP A 89 -6.39 7.04 -15.70
N LYS A 90 -6.39 6.11 -14.74
CA LYS A 90 -7.57 5.33 -14.33
C LYS A 90 -8.05 5.64 -12.91
N TYR A 91 -7.13 6.06 -12.03
CA TYR A 91 -7.40 6.19 -10.61
C TYR A 91 -6.89 7.51 -10.02
N ALA A 92 -7.65 8.03 -9.06
CA ALA A 92 -7.22 9.10 -8.17
C ALA A 92 -7.01 8.53 -6.75
N LEU A 93 -6.01 9.03 -6.02
CA LEU A 93 -5.80 8.71 -4.61
C LEU A 93 -6.90 9.33 -3.75
N LEU A 94 -7.37 8.58 -2.76
CA LEU A 94 -8.14 9.15 -1.67
C LEU A 94 -7.20 9.95 -0.76
N PRO A 95 -7.67 11.03 -0.13
CA PRO A 95 -6.83 11.80 0.81
C PRO A 95 -6.73 11.15 2.20
N CYS A 96 -7.28 9.94 2.38
CA CYS A 96 -7.24 9.13 3.60
C CYS A 96 -6.96 7.66 3.27
N GLY A 97 -6.64 6.86 4.29
CA GLY A 97 -6.35 5.43 4.14
C GLY A 97 -4.93 5.15 3.67
N ALA A 98 -3.96 6.04 3.99
CA ALA A 98 -2.56 5.76 3.72
C ALA A 98 -1.98 4.77 4.73
N SER A 99 -1.07 3.95 4.24
CA SER A 99 -0.12 3.18 5.03
C SER A 99 1.26 3.83 4.85
N MET A 100 1.74 4.52 5.89
CA MET A 100 3.03 5.24 5.87
C MET A 100 3.85 4.87 7.10
N GLY A 101 5.12 4.58 6.89
CA GLY A 101 6.08 4.33 7.95
C GLY A 101 6.84 5.59 8.33
N ASP A 102 6.70 6.07 9.57
CA ASP A 102 7.41 7.26 10.07
C ASP A 102 8.60 6.86 10.94
N GLY A 103 9.74 6.64 10.30
CA GLY A 103 10.97 6.13 10.92
C GLY A 103 11.01 4.61 11.08
N TYR A 104 10.11 3.91 10.42
CA TYR A 104 10.07 2.44 10.30
C TYR A 104 9.43 2.06 8.96
N GLY A 105 9.66 0.81 8.50
CA GLY A 105 9.08 0.36 7.24
C GLY A 105 9.46 -1.08 6.89
N PRO A 106 9.49 -1.40 5.61
CA PRO A 106 9.95 -2.69 5.13
C PRO A 106 11.36 -3.01 5.62
N LEU A 107 11.56 -4.26 6.04
CA LEU A 107 12.83 -4.72 6.59
C LEU A 107 13.55 -5.64 5.61
N ILE A 108 14.86 -5.46 5.45
CA ILE A 108 15.72 -6.50 4.92
C ILE A 108 16.19 -7.35 6.09
N VAL A 109 15.91 -8.65 6.00
CA VAL A 109 16.26 -9.63 7.02
C VAL A 109 17.08 -10.77 6.43
N ARG A 110 17.88 -11.41 7.29
CA ARG A 110 18.62 -12.64 7.01
C ARG A 110 18.37 -13.68 8.09
N LYS A 111 18.67 -14.92 7.80
CA LYS A 111 18.65 -15.98 8.81
C LYS A 111 19.70 -15.71 9.89
N ARG A 112 19.28 -15.73 11.16
CA ARG A 112 20.21 -15.70 12.30
C ARG A 112 21.02 -16.99 12.32
N ARG A 113 22.30 -16.90 12.58
CA ARG A 113 23.16 -18.06 12.68
C ARG A 113 23.50 -18.39 14.13
N ASN A 114 23.41 -19.69 14.41
CA ASN A 114 24.03 -20.27 15.60
C ASN A 114 25.46 -20.66 15.21
N SER A 115 26.45 -19.84 15.64
CA SER A 115 27.90 -20.04 15.61
C SER A 115 28.59 -20.54 14.31
N SER A 116 29.64 -19.80 13.97
CA SER A 116 30.84 -20.04 13.15
C SER A 116 30.68 -20.56 11.71
N GLY A 117 31.13 -19.74 10.77
CA GLY A 117 31.71 -20.17 9.49
C GLY A 117 30.95 -19.85 8.20
N SER A 118 30.46 -18.63 7.98
CA SER A 118 30.06 -18.26 6.63
C SER A 118 30.18 -16.76 6.31
N THR A 119 30.23 -16.46 4.99
CA THR A 119 30.36 -15.13 4.39
C THR A 119 29.34 -14.09 4.89
N LEU A 120 28.20 -14.50 5.44
CA LEU A 120 27.19 -13.59 6.00
C LEU A 120 27.55 -13.01 7.39
N GLU A 121 28.67 -13.37 8.01
CA GLU A 121 29.18 -12.75 9.26
C GLU A 121 29.56 -11.27 9.10
N ARG A 122 29.60 -10.78 7.88
CA ARG A 122 30.07 -9.42 7.52
C ARG A 122 29.10 -8.31 7.95
N PHE A 123 27.80 -8.58 8.16
CA PHE A 123 26.85 -7.57 8.66
C PHE A 123 26.95 -7.41 10.18
N ASN A 124 27.14 -6.18 10.64
CA ASN A 124 27.11 -5.84 12.07
C ASN A 124 26.38 -4.50 12.30
N ALA A 125 25.97 -4.23 13.53
CA ALA A 125 25.14 -3.07 13.90
C ALA A 125 25.82 -1.70 13.74
N SER A 126 27.12 -1.65 13.50
CA SER A 126 27.89 -0.40 13.33
C SER A 126 28.21 -0.07 11.88
N MET A 127 27.70 -0.86 10.92
CA MET A 127 27.94 -0.61 9.50
C MET A 127 27.20 0.64 9.01
N SER A 128 27.86 1.39 8.13
CA SER A 128 27.23 2.46 7.40
C SER A 128 26.26 1.93 6.34
N ASP A 129 25.30 2.75 5.91
CA ASP A 129 24.38 2.40 4.82
C ASP A 129 25.16 1.99 3.55
N ASP A 130 26.28 2.65 3.23
CA ASP A 130 27.10 2.33 2.06
C ASP A 130 27.73 0.95 2.16
N SER A 131 28.29 0.61 3.32
CA SER A 131 28.83 -0.73 3.57
C SER A 131 27.76 -1.83 3.49
N ILE A 132 26.55 -1.53 3.96
CA ILE A 132 25.40 -2.45 3.84
C ILE A 132 25.01 -2.63 2.37
N ARG A 133 24.98 -1.56 1.55
CA ARG A 133 24.70 -1.63 0.13
C ARG A 133 25.71 -2.48 -0.61
N GLU A 134 27.01 -2.24 -0.40
CA GLU A 134 28.09 -3.03 -1.00
C GLU A 134 27.92 -4.54 -0.72
N LEU A 135 27.61 -4.90 0.51
CA LEU A 135 27.40 -6.30 0.87
C LEU A 135 26.12 -6.88 0.26
N LEU A 136 25.02 -6.12 0.23
CA LEU A 136 23.75 -6.61 -0.31
C LEU A 136 23.81 -6.94 -1.80
N HIS A 137 24.70 -6.32 -2.56
CA HIS A 137 24.93 -6.66 -3.98
C HIS A 137 25.54 -8.07 -4.19
N GLU A 138 26.10 -8.69 -3.14
CA GLU A 138 26.63 -10.05 -3.23
C GLU A 138 25.52 -11.12 -3.04
N TYR A 139 24.27 -10.71 -2.74
CA TYR A 139 23.20 -11.62 -2.30
C TYR A 139 21.95 -11.53 -3.20
N THR A 140 21.29 -12.68 -3.33
CA THR A 140 19.94 -12.73 -3.94
C THR A 140 18.89 -12.36 -2.90
N ILE A 141 18.05 -11.38 -3.20
CA ILE A 141 17.02 -10.85 -2.31
C ILE A 141 15.65 -11.42 -2.67
N ALA A 142 14.97 -12.10 -1.75
CA ALA A 142 13.56 -12.46 -1.93
C ALA A 142 12.69 -11.22 -1.76
N VAL A 143 11.84 -10.93 -2.76
CA VAL A 143 10.97 -9.74 -2.77
C VAL A 143 9.50 -10.11 -3.00
N PRO A 144 8.53 -9.39 -2.38
CA PRO A 144 7.11 -9.76 -2.42
C PRO A 144 6.41 -9.39 -3.73
N GLY A 145 7.04 -8.59 -4.57
CA GLY A 145 6.48 -8.17 -5.86
C GLY A 145 7.10 -6.88 -6.38
N LYS A 146 7.23 -6.78 -7.69
CA LYS A 146 7.91 -5.66 -8.37
C LYS A 146 7.13 -4.34 -8.34
N LEU A 147 5.82 -4.39 -8.10
CA LEU A 147 4.97 -3.18 -8.03
C LEU A 147 4.78 -2.68 -6.60
N THR A 148 5.35 -3.36 -5.59
CA THR A 148 5.24 -2.91 -4.20
C THR A 148 6.09 -1.67 -3.95
N SER A 149 5.63 -0.78 -3.07
CA SER A 149 6.43 0.38 -2.64
C SER A 149 7.69 -0.04 -1.88
N ALA A 150 7.65 -1.20 -1.22
CA ALA A 150 8.82 -1.78 -0.58
C ALA A 150 9.91 -2.13 -1.59
N PHE A 151 9.54 -2.70 -2.74
CA PHE A 151 10.48 -2.98 -3.83
C PHE A 151 11.11 -1.68 -4.36
N LEU A 152 10.30 -0.65 -4.60
CA LEU A 152 10.81 0.64 -5.04
C LEU A 152 11.71 1.30 -3.98
N ALA A 153 11.34 1.23 -2.69
CA ALA A 153 12.18 1.72 -1.61
C ALA A 153 13.54 1.00 -1.56
N LEU A 154 13.54 -0.31 -1.81
CA LEU A 154 14.77 -1.09 -1.92
C LEU A 154 15.61 -0.67 -3.15
N GLN A 155 14.99 -0.42 -4.29
CA GLN A 155 15.69 0.11 -5.47
C GLN A 155 16.28 1.51 -5.19
N LEU A 156 15.54 2.38 -4.51
CA LEU A 156 16.05 3.70 -4.11
C LEU A 156 17.22 3.62 -3.12
N PHE A 157 17.20 2.62 -2.24
CA PHE A 157 18.29 2.34 -1.29
C PHE A 157 19.50 1.70 -1.98
N LEU A 158 19.30 0.63 -2.75
CA LEU A 158 20.38 -0.27 -3.20
C LEU A 158 20.80 -0.04 -4.65
N GLY A 159 19.92 0.50 -5.50
CA GLY A 159 20.16 0.52 -6.95
C GLY A 159 19.62 -0.75 -7.62
N GLU A 160 20.34 -1.23 -8.63
CA GLU A 160 20.08 -2.53 -9.25
C GLU A 160 20.65 -3.66 -8.37
N PHE A 161 19.94 -4.76 -8.25
CA PHE A 161 20.33 -5.91 -7.42
C PHE A 161 19.69 -7.20 -7.92
N ASP A 162 20.29 -8.33 -7.56
CA ASP A 162 19.76 -9.65 -7.85
C ASP A 162 18.60 -10.00 -6.92
N PHE A 163 17.46 -10.43 -7.48
CA PHE A 163 16.28 -10.77 -6.69
C PHE A 163 15.48 -11.94 -7.24
N THR A 164 14.71 -12.57 -6.38
CA THR A 164 13.67 -13.53 -6.72
C THR A 164 12.32 -13.07 -6.18
N VAL A 165 11.28 -13.12 -7.02
CA VAL A 165 9.92 -12.79 -6.58
C VAL A 165 9.30 -14.03 -5.96
N VAL A 166 8.77 -13.88 -4.75
CA VAL A 166 8.04 -14.93 -4.03
C VAL A 166 6.79 -14.32 -3.40
N PRO A 167 5.74 -15.10 -3.11
CA PRO A 167 4.60 -14.61 -2.33
C PRO A 167 5.09 -13.97 -1.02
N PHE A 168 4.47 -12.87 -0.61
CA PHE A 168 4.94 -12.07 0.54
C PHE A 168 5.02 -12.87 1.85
N ASP A 169 4.14 -13.86 2.04
CA ASP A 169 4.11 -14.79 3.17
C ASP A 169 5.14 -15.92 3.08
N ARG A 170 5.87 -16.03 1.97
CA ARG A 170 6.90 -17.06 1.71
C ARG A 170 8.33 -16.53 1.75
N ILE A 171 8.53 -15.30 2.14
CA ILE A 171 9.88 -14.69 2.19
C ILE A 171 10.78 -15.44 3.19
N PHE A 172 10.27 -15.74 4.38
CA PHE A 172 11.04 -16.50 5.38
C PHE A 172 11.39 -17.92 4.89
N ASP A 173 10.45 -18.60 4.25
CA ASP A 173 10.68 -19.93 3.66
C ASP A 173 11.76 -19.87 2.57
N ALA A 174 11.72 -18.84 1.72
CA ALA A 174 12.72 -18.67 0.66
C ALA A 174 14.14 -18.53 1.23
N ILE A 175 14.31 -17.79 2.34
CA ILE A 175 15.60 -17.68 3.02
C ILE A 175 15.97 -18.99 3.71
N GLN A 176 15.03 -19.64 4.39
CA GLN A 176 15.30 -20.90 5.13
C GLN A 176 15.74 -22.02 4.19
N THR A 177 15.16 -22.10 3.01
CA THR A 177 15.46 -23.12 2.00
C THR A 177 16.67 -22.80 1.11
N GLY A 178 17.29 -21.60 1.29
CA GLY A 178 18.40 -21.14 0.45
C GLY A 178 18.01 -20.74 -0.98
N ARG A 179 16.73 -20.50 -1.24
CA ARG A 179 16.24 -19.95 -2.51
C ARG A 179 16.62 -18.46 -2.66
N ALA A 180 16.82 -17.78 -1.54
CA ALA A 180 17.36 -16.45 -1.44
C ALA A 180 18.24 -16.35 -0.18
N ASP A 181 19.19 -15.41 -0.20
CA ASP A 181 20.11 -15.20 0.93
C ASP A 181 19.50 -14.31 2.00
N VAL A 182 18.77 -13.29 1.55
CA VAL A 182 18.09 -12.29 2.38
C VAL A 182 16.68 -12.04 1.83
N GLY A 183 15.82 -11.33 2.59
CA GLY A 183 14.45 -11.08 2.14
C GLY A 183 13.87 -9.76 2.62
N LEU A 184 12.98 -9.22 1.81
CA LEU A 184 12.25 -7.98 2.04
C LEU A 184 10.90 -8.29 2.69
N ILE A 185 10.74 -7.94 3.97
CA ILE A 185 9.52 -8.19 4.75
C ILE A 185 8.64 -6.95 4.76
N ILE A 186 7.34 -7.14 4.42
CA ILE A 186 6.35 -6.06 4.32
C ILE A 186 5.09 -6.28 5.18
N HIS A 187 5.02 -7.36 5.92
CA HIS A 187 3.86 -7.81 6.71
C HIS A 187 4.22 -7.91 8.21
N GLU A 188 3.34 -8.49 9.02
CA GLU A 188 3.52 -8.68 10.46
C GLU A 188 4.83 -9.37 10.87
N GLY A 189 5.48 -10.05 9.93
CA GLY A 189 6.85 -10.57 10.09
C GLY A 189 7.86 -9.52 10.51
N GLN A 190 7.58 -8.23 10.26
CA GLN A 190 8.39 -7.11 10.77
C GLN A 190 8.43 -7.05 12.31
N LEU A 191 7.44 -7.60 13.00
CA LEU A 191 7.42 -7.69 14.47
C LEU A 191 7.90 -9.05 15.00
N THR A 192 7.90 -10.10 14.16
CA THR A 192 8.14 -11.48 14.59
C THR A 192 9.42 -12.10 14.04
N TYR A 193 10.13 -11.43 13.13
CA TYR A 193 11.33 -11.98 12.48
C TYR A 193 12.38 -12.51 13.49
N ALA A 194 12.59 -11.80 14.60
CA ALA A 194 13.58 -12.17 15.59
C ALA A 194 13.23 -13.49 16.30
N GLN A 195 11.94 -13.74 16.58
CA GLN A 195 11.43 -14.97 17.17
C GLN A 195 11.44 -16.12 16.16
N SER A 196 11.31 -15.79 14.86
CA SER A 196 11.37 -16.76 13.76
C SER A 196 12.80 -17.12 13.34
N GLY A 197 13.83 -16.68 14.10
CA GLY A 197 15.22 -17.02 13.84
C GLY A 197 15.89 -16.15 12.78
N PHE A 198 15.37 -14.96 12.54
CA PHE A 198 15.96 -13.99 11.62
C PHE A 198 16.54 -12.79 12.37
N GLU A 199 17.36 -12.02 11.70
CA GLU A 199 17.88 -10.74 12.17
C GLU A 199 17.75 -9.67 11.07
N LYS A 200 17.52 -8.43 11.51
CA LYS A 200 17.39 -7.28 10.63
C LYS A 200 18.76 -6.81 10.15
N ILE A 201 18.87 -6.55 8.86
CA ILE A 201 20.02 -5.89 8.23
C ILE A 201 19.76 -4.39 8.17
N VAL A 202 18.64 -3.99 7.55
CA VAL A 202 18.25 -2.58 7.37
C VAL A 202 16.75 -2.41 7.48
N ASP A 203 16.34 -1.24 7.98
CA ASP A 203 14.97 -0.76 7.97
C ASP A 203 14.88 0.37 6.93
N LEU A 204 14.14 0.12 5.84
CA LEU A 204 14.04 1.07 4.73
C LEU A 204 13.23 2.33 5.11
N GLY A 205 12.33 2.23 6.10
CA GLY A 205 11.59 3.39 6.59
C GLY A 205 12.45 4.31 7.46
N ASP A 206 13.30 3.75 8.32
CA ASP A 206 14.28 4.51 9.09
C ASP A 206 15.31 5.17 8.15
N TRP A 207 15.86 4.43 7.19
CA TRP A 207 16.74 4.98 6.17
C TRP A 207 16.08 6.15 5.43
N TRP A 208 14.86 5.97 4.91
CA TRP A 208 14.14 7.01 4.17
C TRP A 208 13.89 8.26 5.01
N LYS A 209 13.49 8.07 6.28
CA LYS A 209 13.29 9.19 7.22
C LYS A 209 14.57 9.98 7.47
N ARG A 210 15.70 9.28 7.63
CA ARG A 210 17.01 9.94 7.78
C ARG A 210 17.43 10.70 6.53
N GLN A 211 17.12 10.20 5.34
CA GLN A 211 17.48 10.84 4.07
C GLN A 211 16.60 12.06 3.72
N THR A 212 15.31 11.99 4.02
CA THR A 212 14.33 12.95 3.48
C THR A 212 13.62 13.78 4.56
N GLY A 213 13.65 13.35 5.81
CA GLY A 213 12.83 13.91 6.89
C GLY A 213 11.34 13.53 6.80
N LEU A 214 10.92 12.83 5.74
CA LEU A 214 9.53 12.46 5.46
C LEU A 214 9.23 11.01 5.84
N PRO A 215 7.94 10.66 6.11
CA PRO A 215 7.54 9.27 6.25
C PRO A 215 7.71 8.52 4.92
N LEU A 216 7.96 7.20 4.97
CA LEU A 216 8.00 6.36 3.79
C LEU A 216 6.58 6.00 3.34
N PRO A 217 6.12 6.44 2.16
CA PRO A 217 4.78 6.12 1.68
C PRO A 217 4.75 4.70 1.10
N LEU A 218 3.97 3.82 1.70
CA LEU A 218 3.90 2.40 1.30
C LEU A 218 2.65 2.10 0.49
N GLY A 219 1.49 2.44 1.03
CA GLY A 219 0.20 2.18 0.41
C GLY A 219 -0.77 3.35 0.57
N GLY A 220 -1.83 3.28 -0.19
CA GLY A 220 -2.98 4.17 -0.11
C GLY A 220 -4.19 3.52 -0.74
N ASN A 221 -5.31 4.22 -0.73
CA ASN A 221 -6.51 3.79 -1.39
C ASN A 221 -6.77 4.66 -2.62
N VAL A 222 -7.22 4.05 -3.70
CA VAL A 222 -7.56 4.72 -4.97
C VAL A 222 -8.99 4.45 -5.35
N VAL A 223 -9.59 5.39 -6.07
CA VAL A 223 -10.92 5.26 -6.68
C VAL A 223 -10.85 5.57 -8.16
N ARG A 224 -11.60 4.81 -8.97
CA ARG A 224 -11.63 5.00 -10.43
C ARG A 224 -12.12 6.40 -10.81
N THR A 225 -11.45 6.99 -11.79
CA THR A 225 -11.72 8.37 -12.26
C THR A 225 -12.99 8.48 -13.12
N ASP A 226 -13.46 7.36 -13.70
CA ASP A 226 -14.74 7.32 -14.44
C ASP A 226 -15.98 7.35 -13.54
N ILE A 227 -15.83 7.17 -12.22
CA ILE A 227 -16.88 7.39 -11.24
C ILE A 227 -17.08 8.91 -11.07
N PRO A 228 -18.34 9.42 -11.15
CA PRO A 228 -18.60 10.85 -11.01
C PRO A 228 -18.02 11.45 -9.73
N LEU A 229 -17.44 12.64 -9.81
CA LEU A 229 -16.75 13.29 -8.67
C LEU A 229 -17.60 13.37 -7.39
N PRO A 230 -18.91 13.72 -7.41
CA PRO A 230 -19.71 13.69 -6.19
C PRO A 230 -19.76 12.31 -5.53
N VAL A 231 -19.84 11.24 -6.33
CA VAL A 231 -19.81 9.87 -5.80
C VAL A 231 -18.44 9.51 -5.24
N ARG A 232 -17.35 9.92 -5.90
CA ARG A 232 -15.99 9.72 -5.38
C ARG A 232 -15.80 10.41 -4.03
N ARG A 233 -16.37 11.61 -3.85
CA ARG A 233 -16.37 12.32 -2.56
C ARG A 233 -17.15 11.55 -1.49
N ASP A 234 -18.35 11.06 -1.81
CA ASP A 234 -19.12 10.22 -0.88
C ASP A 234 -18.36 8.99 -0.45
N LEU A 235 -17.73 8.27 -1.41
CA LEU A 235 -16.92 7.09 -1.13
C LEU A 235 -15.69 7.42 -0.27
N THR A 236 -15.07 8.58 -0.49
CA THR A 236 -13.96 9.09 0.34
C THR A 236 -14.40 9.31 1.77
N GLU A 237 -15.54 9.97 1.97
CA GLU A 237 -16.06 10.24 3.32
C GLU A 237 -16.47 8.96 4.04
N ILE A 238 -17.08 7.99 3.36
CA ILE A 238 -17.41 6.68 3.95
C ILE A 238 -16.14 5.97 4.43
N ILE A 239 -15.07 5.98 3.63
CA ILE A 239 -13.80 5.35 4.02
C ILE A 239 -13.18 6.10 5.20
N ARG A 240 -13.19 7.44 5.20
CA ARG A 240 -12.71 8.25 6.32
C ARG A 240 -13.50 7.96 7.60
N GLU A 241 -14.83 7.93 7.53
CA GLU A 241 -15.71 7.58 8.65
C GLU A 241 -15.43 6.16 9.16
N SER A 242 -15.12 5.20 8.28
CA SER A 242 -14.75 3.84 8.68
C SER A 242 -13.43 3.82 9.47
N ILE A 243 -12.42 4.55 9.01
CA ILE A 243 -11.13 4.69 9.70
C ILE A 243 -11.35 5.33 11.08
N GLU A 244 -12.10 6.44 11.16
CA GLU A 244 -12.41 7.13 12.41
C GLU A 244 -13.19 6.25 13.38
N TYR A 245 -14.15 5.47 12.86
CA TYR A 245 -14.87 4.51 13.68
C TYR A 245 -13.93 3.46 14.27
N GLY A 246 -13.05 2.88 13.46
CA GLY A 246 -12.05 1.92 13.93
C GLY A 246 -11.12 2.51 15.00
N LEU A 247 -10.66 3.75 14.82
CA LEU A 247 -9.79 4.43 15.77
C LEU A 247 -10.51 4.74 17.11
N THR A 248 -11.79 5.11 17.07
CA THR A 248 -12.60 5.41 18.28
C THR A 248 -13.12 4.15 18.98
N HIS A 249 -13.33 3.05 18.24
CA HIS A 249 -13.78 1.74 18.75
C HIS A 249 -12.67 0.69 18.59
N ARG A 250 -11.46 1.06 19.02
CA ARG A 250 -10.24 0.31 18.71
C ARG A 250 -10.29 -1.15 19.12
N ASP A 251 -10.81 -1.47 20.28
CA ASP A 251 -10.87 -2.85 20.78
C ASP A 251 -11.75 -3.74 19.91
N GLU A 252 -12.91 -3.24 19.46
CA GLU A 252 -13.79 -3.96 18.55
C GLU A 252 -13.13 -4.16 17.16
N ALA A 253 -12.52 -3.11 16.63
CA ALA A 253 -11.87 -3.15 15.33
C ALA A 253 -10.63 -4.07 15.33
N VAL A 254 -9.83 -4.06 16.41
CA VAL A 254 -8.71 -5.01 16.59
C VAL A 254 -9.22 -6.43 16.73
N ALA A 255 -10.28 -6.68 17.52
CA ALA A 255 -10.87 -8.01 17.65
C ALA A 255 -11.37 -8.56 16.31
N TYR A 256 -11.99 -7.71 15.48
CA TYR A 256 -12.37 -8.08 14.11
C TYR A 256 -11.15 -8.42 13.26
N SER A 257 -10.11 -7.61 13.34
CA SER A 257 -8.88 -7.74 12.52
C SER A 257 -8.07 -8.99 12.87
N LEU A 258 -8.26 -9.57 14.06
CA LEU A 258 -7.60 -10.83 14.46
C LEU A 258 -7.94 -12.01 13.53
N ALA A 259 -9.11 -12.01 12.90
CA ALA A 259 -9.47 -13.04 11.93
C ALA A 259 -8.56 -13.01 10.66
N PHE A 260 -7.83 -11.92 10.46
CA PHE A 260 -6.92 -11.69 9.34
C PHE A 260 -5.43 -11.68 9.79
N ALA A 261 -5.20 -11.76 11.10
CA ALA A 261 -3.86 -11.74 11.70
C ALA A 261 -3.29 -13.17 11.77
N ARG A 262 -2.32 -13.46 10.91
CA ARG A 262 -1.66 -14.78 10.87
C ARG A 262 -0.77 -14.94 12.10
N ASP A 263 -1.03 -15.97 12.91
CA ASP A 263 -0.21 -16.35 14.06
C ASP A 263 0.09 -15.22 15.08
N MET A 264 -0.79 -14.19 15.13
CA MET A 264 -0.66 -13.08 16.07
C MET A 264 -1.71 -13.16 17.19
N ASN A 265 -1.28 -12.83 18.40
CA ASN A 265 -2.21 -12.52 19.49
C ASN A 265 -2.74 -11.07 19.35
N GLN A 266 -3.76 -10.73 20.13
CA GLN A 266 -4.39 -9.41 20.10
C GLN A 266 -3.40 -8.26 20.35
N GLN A 267 -2.44 -8.43 21.23
CA GLN A 267 -1.46 -7.40 21.55
C GLN A 267 -0.53 -7.12 20.36
N LEU A 268 -0.06 -8.16 19.69
CA LEU A 268 0.81 -8.04 18.53
C LEU A 268 0.05 -7.46 17.33
N ALA A 269 -1.19 -7.90 17.09
CA ALA A 269 -2.05 -7.34 16.05
C ALA A 269 -2.34 -5.86 16.30
N SER A 270 -2.68 -5.46 17.55
CA SER A 270 -2.87 -4.06 17.91
C SER A 270 -1.61 -3.22 17.69
N ARG A 271 -0.43 -3.78 17.97
CA ARG A 271 0.84 -3.10 17.71
C ARG A 271 1.10 -2.93 16.22
N PHE A 272 0.89 -3.98 15.41
CA PHE A 272 1.06 -3.92 13.95
C PHE A 272 0.10 -2.91 13.32
N ILE A 273 -1.19 -2.98 13.68
CA ILE A 273 -2.21 -2.00 13.26
C ILE A 273 -1.75 -0.57 13.61
N GLY A 274 -1.26 -0.34 14.83
CA GLY A 274 -0.80 0.98 15.26
C GLY A 274 0.43 1.52 14.51
N MET A 275 1.20 0.67 13.86
CA MET A 275 2.29 1.12 12.97
C MET A 275 1.73 1.75 11.68
N TYR A 276 0.73 1.14 11.06
CA TYR A 276 0.27 1.49 9.73
C TYR A 276 -1.07 2.22 9.68
N VAL A 277 -1.88 2.13 10.76
CA VAL A 277 -3.09 2.94 10.94
C VAL A 277 -2.79 4.04 11.96
N ASN A 278 -2.41 5.21 11.45
CA ASN A 278 -1.93 6.36 12.22
C ASN A 278 -2.55 7.67 11.68
N GLU A 279 -2.04 8.83 12.06
CA GLU A 279 -2.55 10.12 11.63
C GLU A 279 -2.54 10.30 10.09
N PHE A 280 -1.54 9.73 9.38
CA PHE A 280 -1.52 9.76 7.93
C PHE A 280 -2.62 8.88 7.30
N THR A 281 -3.11 7.89 8.02
CA THR A 281 -4.26 7.08 7.59
C THR A 281 -5.56 7.88 7.68
N ARG A 282 -5.71 8.73 8.71
CA ARG A 282 -6.87 9.63 8.85
C ARG A 282 -6.92 10.67 7.73
N ASP A 283 -5.80 11.33 7.50
CA ASP A 283 -5.60 12.30 6.43
C ASP A 283 -4.11 12.37 6.10
N TYR A 284 -3.79 12.37 4.81
CA TYR A 284 -2.38 12.46 4.39
C TYR A 284 -1.75 13.79 4.80
N GLY A 285 -2.54 14.85 4.93
CA GLY A 285 -2.06 16.19 5.23
C GLY A 285 -1.02 16.70 4.22
N ALA A 286 -0.41 17.81 4.51
CA ALA A 286 0.65 18.35 3.65
C ALA A 286 1.89 17.45 3.62
N ILE A 287 2.25 16.86 4.78
CA ILE A 287 3.45 16.02 4.92
C ILE A 287 3.31 14.70 4.15
N GLY A 288 2.18 13.99 4.30
CA GLY A 288 1.97 12.73 3.58
C GLY A 288 1.87 12.92 2.07
N ARG A 289 1.19 14.00 1.62
CA ARG A 289 1.15 14.36 0.19
C ARG A 289 2.55 14.71 -0.35
N ALA A 290 3.37 15.42 0.43
CA ALA A 290 4.75 15.71 0.07
C ALA A 290 5.61 14.44 0.01
N ALA A 291 5.42 13.51 0.95
CA ALA A 291 6.11 12.23 0.98
C ALA A 291 5.85 11.40 -0.29
N ILE A 292 4.58 11.28 -0.72
CA ILE A 292 4.22 10.58 -1.96
C ILE A 292 4.88 11.22 -3.18
N ARG A 293 4.76 12.56 -3.31
CA ARG A 293 5.37 13.28 -4.43
C ARG A 293 6.90 13.10 -4.47
N ARG A 294 7.55 13.20 -3.31
CA ARG A 294 8.99 13.03 -3.19
C ARG A 294 9.43 11.61 -3.56
N PHE A 295 8.73 10.60 -3.07
CA PHE A 295 9.05 9.20 -3.35
C PHE A 295 8.97 8.86 -4.85
N LEU A 296 7.92 9.34 -5.52
CA LEU A 296 7.71 9.14 -6.94
C LEU A 296 8.67 10.00 -7.80
N ALA A 297 9.01 11.20 -7.35
CA ALA A 297 9.98 12.05 -8.03
C ALA A 297 11.38 11.45 -7.98
N ASP A 298 11.85 10.99 -6.81
CA ASP A 298 13.16 10.34 -6.66
C ASP A 298 13.23 9.05 -7.51
N ALA A 299 12.12 8.30 -7.59
CA ALA A 299 12.04 7.11 -8.44
C ALA A 299 12.11 7.44 -9.94
N HIS A 300 11.49 8.54 -10.36
CA HIS A 300 11.60 9.00 -11.75
C HIS A 300 13.01 9.53 -12.07
N GLU A 301 13.59 10.31 -11.18
CA GLU A 301 14.97 10.83 -11.32
C GLU A 301 16.00 9.70 -11.49
N LYS A 302 15.82 8.61 -10.75
CA LYS A 302 16.65 7.41 -10.83
C LYS A 302 16.21 6.40 -11.91
N HIS A 303 15.27 6.76 -12.77
CA HIS A 303 14.78 5.96 -13.90
C HIS A 303 14.08 4.63 -13.52
N TYR A 304 13.62 4.47 -12.28
CA TYR A 304 12.79 3.32 -11.87
C TYR A 304 11.34 3.48 -12.31
N ILE A 305 10.89 4.71 -12.55
CA ILE A 305 9.61 5.05 -13.18
C ILE A 305 9.90 5.83 -14.46
N GLY A 306 9.31 5.37 -15.60
CA GLY A 306 9.65 5.88 -16.92
C GLY A 306 9.16 7.30 -17.22
N VAL A 307 8.16 7.80 -16.50
CA VAL A 307 7.55 9.13 -16.70
C VAL A 307 7.34 9.84 -15.36
N PRO A 308 7.38 11.19 -15.33
CA PRO A 308 7.02 11.92 -14.12
C PRO A 308 5.55 11.66 -13.73
N VAL A 309 5.27 11.54 -12.45
CA VAL A 309 3.95 11.21 -11.94
C VAL A 309 3.27 12.45 -11.39
N GLU A 310 2.16 12.85 -12.02
CA GLU A 310 1.25 13.84 -11.46
C GLU A 310 0.30 13.15 -10.48
N VAL A 311 0.45 13.45 -9.18
CA VAL A 311 -0.35 12.84 -8.13
C VAL A 311 -1.68 13.55 -8.01
N GLN A 312 -2.78 12.85 -8.33
CA GLN A 312 -4.15 13.36 -8.26
C GLN A 312 -4.85 12.80 -7.02
N PHE A 313 -5.45 13.69 -6.22
CA PHE A 313 -6.29 13.32 -5.09
C PHE A 313 -7.76 13.63 -5.38
N VAL A 314 -8.65 12.86 -4.74
CA VAL A 314 -10.08 13.22 -4.69
C VAL A 314 -10.22 14.41 -3.75
N GLU A 315 -10.73 15.55 -4.27
CA GLU A 315 -10.92 16.80 -3.53
C GLU A 315 -12.40 17.22 -3.47
#